data_ab128a9ed9c09816d2292a1e5554c512
#
_entry.id   ab128a9ed9c09816d2292a1e5554c512
#
_cell.length_a   1.000
_cell.length_b   1.000
_cell.length_c   1.000
_cell.angle_alpha   90.00
_cell.angle_beta   90.00
_cell.angle_gamma   90.00
#
_symmetry.space_group_name_H-M   'P 1'
#
loop_
_entity.id
_entity.type
_entity.pdbx_description
1 polymer ?
#
loop_
_entity_poly.entity_id
_entity_poly.type
_entity_poly.pdbx_seq_one_letter_code
_entity_poly.pdbx_strand_id
1 'polypeptide(L)' 'MKKNTICLKVYDGSEGSEYIIHKNGDVNITMISNGGIDSEVDVDVESFGFVKPEELIADLISQGYEIDW' A
#
# COMPACT_ATOMS: atom_id res chain seq x y z
N MET A 1 -5.10 -17.91 -10.01
CA MET A 1 -6.24 -17.12 -9.52
C MET A 1 -5.83 -15.67 -9.38
N LYS A 2 -6.65 -14.78 -9.93
CA LYS A 2 -6.38 -13.36 -9.83
C LYS A 2 -6.82 -12.83 -8.47
N LYS A 3 -5.98 -12.02 -7.87
CA LYS A 3 -6.33 -11.33 -6.63
C LYS A 3 -7.01 -10.01 -6.97
N ASN A 4 -8.03 -9.68 -6.19
CA ASN A 4 -8.70 -8.39 -6.29
C ASN A 4 -7.97 -7.31 -5.49
N THR A 5 -6.91 -7.70 -4.81
CA THR A 5 -6.10 -6.79 -4.01
C THR A 5 -4.62 -7.04 -4.30
N ILE A 6 -3.84 -5.97 -4.17
CA ILE A 6 -2.39 -6.04 -4.28
C ILE A 6 -1.82 -5.43 -3.01
N CYS A 7 -0.90 -6.15 -2.37
CA CYS A 7 -0.23 -5.67 -1.18
C CYS A 7 1.18 -5.22 -1.55
N LEU A 8 1.52 -3.99 -1.19
CA LEU A 8 2.87 -3.47 -1.36
C LEU A 8 3.42 -3.12 0.01
N LYS A 9 4.69 -3.39 0.23
CA LYS A 9 5.29 -3.13 1.52
C LYS A 9 6.73 -2.66 1.37
N VAL A 10 7.16 -1.87 2.34
CA VAL A 10 8.55 -1.48 2.49
C VAL A 10 8.88 -1.49 3.97
N TYR A 11 10.04 -2.04 4.29
CA TYR A 11 10.50 -2.10 5.69
C TYR A 11 11.91 -1.56 5.79
N ASP A 12 12.18 -0.94 6.92
CA ASP A 12 13.52 -0.49 7.30
C ASP A 12 13.71 -0.86 8.76
N GLY A 13 14.34 -2.02 8.98
CA GLY A 13 14.45 -2.57 10.33
C GLY A 13 13.09 -3.02 10.85
N SER A 14 12.71 -2.50 12.01
CA SER A 14 11.42 -2.82 12.64
C SER A 14 10.31 -1.84 12.27
N GLU A 15 10.61 -0.90 11.37
CA GLU A 15 9.62 0.08 10.91
C GLU A 15 9.29 -0.18 9.46
N GLY A 16 8.07 0.16 9.06
CA GLY A 16 7.66 -0.03 7.69
C GLY A 16 6.26 0.47 7.41
N SER A 17 5.86 0.29 6.18
CA SER A 17 4.52 0.65 5.71
C SER A 17 4.01 -0.43 4.77
N GLU A 18 2.73 -0.73 4.88
CA GLU A 18 2.08 -1.69 4.00
C GLU A 18 0.84 -1.02 3.38
N TYR A 19 0.72 -1.17 2.08
CA TYR A 19 -0.44 -0.67 1.34
C TYR A 19 -1.20 -1.86 0.79
N ILE A 20 -2.48 -1.93 1.08
CA ILE A 20 -3.36 -2.92 0.47
C ILE A 20 -4.27 -2.15 -0.49
N ILE A 21 -4.08 -2.39 -1.78
CA ILE A 21 -4.77 -1.64 -2.82
C ILE A 21 -5.80 -2.56 -3.47
N HIS A 22 -7.06 -2.16 -3.38
CA HIS A 22 -8.16 -2.91 -3.94
C HIS A 22 -8.47 -2.47 -5.36
N LYS A 23 -8.99 -3.38 -6.13
CA LYS A 23 -9.30 -3.15 -7.54
C LYS A 23 -10.26 -1.99 -7.75
N ASN A 24 -11.16 -1.76 -6.78
CA ASN A 24 -12.15 -0.67 -6.86
C ASN A 24 -11.58 0.70 -6.49
N GLY A 25 -10.30 0.76 -6.11
CA GLY A 25 -9.66 2.02 -5.76
C GLY A 25 -9.51 2.27 -4.26
N ASP A 26 -10.06 1.41 -3.42
CA ASP A 26 -9.89 1.53 -1.97
C ASP A 26 -8.47 1.15 -1.58
N VAL A 27 -7.90 1.85 -0.60
CA VAL A 27 -6.54 1.64 -0.14
C VAL A 27 -6.53 1.60 1.38
N ASN A 28 -5.93 0.55 1.93
CA ASN A 28 -5.68 0.46 3.36
C ASN A 28 -4.18 0.64 3.58
N ILE A 29 -3.82 1.55 4.47
CA ILE A 29 -2.43 1.84 4.78
C ILE A 29 -2.17 1.48 6.23
N THR A 30 -1.21 0.59 6.45
CA THR A 30 -0.79 0.17 7.78
C THR A 30 0.63 0.67 8.01
N MET A 31 0.81 1.42 9.09
CA MET A 31 2.14 1.88 9.51
C MET A 31 2.63 0.99 10.63
N ILE A 32 3.86 0.52 10.51
CA ILE A 32 4.47 -0.41 11.46
C ILE A 32 5.64 0.27 12.14
N SER A 33 5.68 0.18 13.45
CA SER A 33 6.75 0.74 14.26
C SER A 33 7.10 -0.26 15.36
N ASN A 34 8.39 -0.48 15.58
CA ASN A 34 8.89 -1.43 16.58
C ASN A 34 8.32 -2.84 16.40
N GLY A 35 8.10 -3.24 15.14
CA GLY A 35 7.60 -4.57 14.83
C GLY A 35 6.10 -4.76 15.06
N GLY A 36 5.39 -3.71 15.45
CA GLY A 36 3.94 -3.77 15.69
C GLY A 36 3.20 -2.72 14.88
N ILE A 37 1.89 -2.88 14.78
CA ILE A 37 1.05 -1.93 14.06
C ILE A 37 0.91 -0.66 14.88
N ASP A 38 1.36 0.46 14.32
CA ASP A 38 1.27 1.77 14.96
C ASP A 38 -0.02 2.48 14.61
N SER A 39 -0.41 2.42 13.34
CA SER A 39 -1.65 3.03 12.89
C SER A 39 -2.14 2.36 11.61
N GLU A 40 -3.42 2.54 11.33
CA GLU A 40 -4.06 1.98 10.16
C GLU A 40 -5.12 2.96 9.69
N VAL A 41 -5.10 3.29 8.39
CA VAL A 41 -6.07 4.23 7.81
C VAL A 41 -6.62 3.67 6.51
N ASP A 42 -7.85 4.05 6.19
CA ASP A 42 -8.48 3.72 4.92
C ASP A 42 -8.64 4.99 4.10
N VAL A 43 -8.16 4.95 2.87
CA VAL A 43 -8.26 6.06 1.93
C VAL A 43 -8.62 5.48 0.55
N ASP A 44 -8.55 6.29 -0.48
CA ASP A 44 -8.71 5.80 -1.85
C ASP A 44 -7.61 6.39 -2.73
N VAL A 45 -7.51 5.89 -3.96
CA VAL A 45 -6.43 6.34 -4.86
C VAL A 45 -6.58 7.82 -5.22
N GLU A 46 -7.80 8.35 -5.18
CA GLU A 46 -8.03 9.76 -5.46
C GLU A 46 -7.41 10.67 -4.41
N SER A 47 -7.27 10.18 -3.18
CA SER A 47 -6.59 10.92 -2.11
C SER A 47 -5.12 11.18 -2.45
N PHE A 48 -4.55 10.39 -3.35
CA PHE A 48 -3.17 10.56 -3.80
C PHE A 48 -3.07 11.30 -5.13
N GLY A 49 -4.21 11.70 -5.70
CA GLY A 49 -4.23 12.36 -6.99
C GLY A 49 -4.28 11.42 -8.17
N PHE A 50 -4.60 10.15 -7.94
CA PHE A 50 -4.66 9.16 -9.01
C PHE A 50 -6.10 8.79 -9.34
N VAL A 51 -6.32 8.36 -10.57
CA VAL A 51 -7.63 7.91 -11.05
C VAL A 51 -7.76 6.39 -10.94
N LYS A 52 -6.67 5.68 -11.17
CA LYS A 52 -6.66 4.21 -11.22
C LYS A 52 -5.71 3.63 -10.19
N PRO A 53 -6.05 2.44 -9.63
CA PRO A 53 -5.15 1.78 -8.68
C PRO A 53 -3.77 1.50 -9.27
N GLU A 54 -3.67 1.18 -10.55
CA GLU A 54 -2.41 0.88 -11.20
C GLU A 54 -1.44 2.06 -11.12
N GLU A 55 -1.97 3.28 -11.15
CA GLU A 55 -1.14 4.48 -11.07
C GLU A 55 -0.48 4.60 -9.70
N LEU A 56 -1.23 4.32 -8.64
CA LEU A 56 -0.67 4.34 -7.28
C LEU A 56 0.35 3.22 -7.11
N ILE A 57 0.06 2.03 -7.64
CA ILE A 57 0.98 0.90 -7.55
C ILE A 57 2.32 1.25 -8.21
N ALA A 58 2.28 1.84 -9.41
CA ALA A 58 3.50 2.22 -10.11
C ALA A 58 4.28 3.27 -9.33
N ASP A 59 3.59 4.22 -8.72
CA ASP A 59 4.21 5.26 -7.91
C ASP A 59 4.92 4.66 -6.70
N LEU A 60 4.26 3.74 -6.00
CA LEU A 60 4.84 3.09 -4.82
C LEU A 60 6.07 2.26 -5.19
N ILE A 61 6.01 1.55 -6.31
CA ILE A 61 7.17 0.78 -6.78
C ILE A 61 8.34 1.71 -7.06
N SER A 62 8.09 2.88 -7.63
CA SER A 62 9.16 3.84 -7.90
C SER A 62 9.77 4.38 -6.61
N GLN A 63 9.04 4.31 -5.51
CA GLN A 63 9.52 4.75 -4.20
C GLN A 63 10.25 3.65 -3.43
N GLY A 64 10.31 2.44 -3.97
CA GLY A 64 11.02 1.34 -3.34
C GLY A 64 10.13 0.29 -2.68
N TYR A 65 8.83 0.40 -2.83
CA TYR A 65 7.91 -0.61 -2.30
C TYR A 65 7.99 -1.87 -3.14
N GLU A 66 7.83 -3.01 -2.49
CA GLU A 66 7.82 -4.30 -3.15
C GLU A 66 6.41 -4.89 -3.12
N ILE A 67 6.04 -5.55 -4.22
CA ILE A 67 4.75 -6.23 -4.30
C ILE A 67 4.85 -7.55 -3.56
N ASP A 68 3.90 -7.77 -2.66
CA ASP A 68 3.81 -9.02 -1.93
C ASP A 68 2.70 -9.87 -2.59
N TRP A 69 3.13 -10.83 -3.40
CA TRP A 69 2.23 -11.74 -4.08
C TRP A 69 1.79 -12.84 -3.13
#